data_353663311ae9e937237f0739e477e1be
#
_entry.id   353663311ae9e937237f0739e477e1be
#
_cell.length_a   1.000
_cell.length_b   1.000
_cell.length_c   1.000
_cell.angle_alpha   90.00
_cell.angle_beta   90.00
_cell.angle_gamma   90.00
#
_symmetry.space_group_name_H-M   'P 1'
#
loop_
_entity.id
_entity.type
_entity.pdbx_description
1 polymer ?
#
loop_
_entity_poly.entity_id
_entity_poly.type
_entity_poly.pdbx_seq_one_letter_code
_entity_poly.pdbx_strand_id
1 'polypeptide(L)'
;MWGHSLAGLFVLHALYAGAAWFTGFAAASPSLWWGQGALLGEPERRFVARGPHQSAHLWLLLGGAERAGQIDARRRLDCDRAALLSAIQGAPADAAHHLAGRLATLPGLAVRYREFPALHHAAVFQASLRAVLRDVAGLPVRGRHGRRV
;
A
#
# COMPACT_ATOMS: atom_id res chain seq x y z
N MET A 1 11.14 -5.70 -3.30
CA MET A 1 9.90 -6.15 -3.99
C MET A 1 8.96 -4.96 -4.13
N TRP A 2 8.27 -4.79 -5.29
CA TRP A 2 7.23 -3.78 -5.50
C TRP A 2 6.01 -4.43 -6.15
N GLY A 3 4.81 -3.97 -5.80
CA GLY A 3 3.56 -4.44 -6.40
C GLY A 3 2.44 -3.42 -6.24
N HIS A 4 1.48 -3.43 -7.19
CA HIS A 4 0.32 -2.55 -7.21
C HIS A 4 -0.97 -3.38 -7.15
N SER A 5 -1.99 -2.88 -6.45
CA SER A 5 -3.30 -3.54 -6.35
C SER A 5 -3.19 -4.93 -5.68
N LEU A 6 -3.62 -6.00 -6.32
CA LEU A 6 -3.46 -7.36 -5.82
C LEU A 6 -1.98 -7.76 -5.65
N ALA A 7 -1.09 -7.30 -6.55
CA ALA A 7 0.34 -7.49 -6.35
C ALA A 7 0.86 -6.70 -5.15
N GLY A 8 0.27 -5.54 -4.82
CA GLY A 8 0.55 -4.80 -3.58
C GLY A 8 0.12 -5.56 -2.33
N LEU A 9 -1.02 -6.24 -2.38
CA LEU A 9 -1.45 -7.15 -1.32
C LEU A 9 -0.47 -8.32 -1.14
N PHE A 10 0.00 -8.89 -2.26
CA PHE A 10 1.00 -9.95 -2.24
C PHE A 10 2.34 -9.49 -1.62
N VAL A 11 2.77 -8.25 -1.88
CA VAL A 11 3.97 -7.67 -1.24
C VAL A 11 3.84 -7.68 0.28
N LEU A 12 2.68 -7.27 0.81
CA LEU A 12 2.42 -7.30 2.25
C LEU A 12 2.39 -8.72 2.79
N HIS A 13 1.78 -9.64 2.05
CA HIS A 13 1.80 -11.06 2.40
C HIS A 13 3.23 -11.62 2.47
N ALA A 14 4.08 -11.28 1.49
CA ALA A 14 5.49 -11.69 1.47
C ALA A 14 6.29 -11.12 2.66
N LEU A 15 6.04 -9.87 3.04
CA LEU A 15 6.60 -9.28 4.25
C LEU A 15 6.17 -10.06 5.49
N TYR A 16 4.87 -10.35 5.62
CA TYR A 16 4.33 -11.11 6.75
C TYR A 16 4.84 -12.55 6.79
N ALA A 17 5.02 -13.18 5.64
CA ALA A 17 5.60 -14.51 5.56
C ALA A 17 7.11 -14.56 5.89
N GLY A 18 7.76 -13.39 5.93
CA GLY A 18 9.19 -13.30 6.23
C GLY A 18 10.08 -13.70 5.06
N ALA A 19 9.74 -13.22 3.85
CA ALA A 19 10.52 -13.49 2.63
C ALA A 19 11.95 -12.93 2.75
N ALA A 20 12.89 -13.76 3.16
CA ALA A 20 14.27 -13.40 3.51
C ALA A 20 15.10 -12.83 2.36
N TRP A 21 14.66 -13.03 1.12
CA TRP A 21 15.33 -12.51 -0.10
C TRP A 21 15.19 -11.00 -0.29
N PHE A 22 14.28 -10.35 0.46
CA PHE A 22 13.96 -8.94 0.28
C PHE A 22 14.10 -8.18 1.59
N THR A 23 14.74 -7.02 1.52
CA THR A 23 14.81 -6.03 2.61
C THR A 23 13.91 -4.83 2.36
N GLY A 24 13.40 -4.68 1.13
CA GLY A 24 12.50 -3.61 0.73
C GLY A 24 11.18 -4.13 0.16
N PHE A 25 10.07 -3.65 0.71
CA PHE A 25 8.70 -4.03 0.35
C PHE A 25 7.91 -2.77 0.02
N ALA A 26 7.39 -2.67 -1.19
CA ALA A 26 6.63 -1.51 -1.62
C ALA A 26 5.26 -1.93 -2.13
N ALA A 27 4.24 -1.65 -1.35
CA ALA A 27 2.85 -1.95 -1.64
C ALA A 27 2.13 -0.67 -2.10
N ALA A 28 1.81 -0.61 -3.38
CA ALA A 28 1.09 0.49 -4.00
C ALA A 28 -0.39 0.16 -4.14
N SER A 29 -1.25 1.00 -3.57
CA SER A 29 -2.72 0.80 -3.55
C SER A 29 -3.11 -0.66 -3.30
N PRO A 30 -2.58 -1.30 -2.23
CA PRO A 30 -2.80 -2.71 -2.00
C PRO A 30 -4.29 -3.00 -1.84
N SER A 31 -4.78 -4.08 -2.47
CA SER A 31 -6.18 -4.51 -2.41
C SER A 31 -6.53 -5.10 -1.04
N LEU A 32 -6.46 -4.28 0.02
CA LEU A 32 -6.66 -4.70 1.42
C LEU A 32 -8.06 -5.25 1.69
N TRP A 33 -9.03 -4.92 0.84
CA TRP A 33 -10.41 -5.40 0.89
C TRP A 33 -10.55 -6.88 0.49
N TRP A 34 -9.56 -7.43 -0.23
CA TRP A 34 -9.64 -8.79 -0.75
C TRP A 34 -9.82 -9.81 0.37
N GLY A 35 -10.68 -10.82 0.12
CA GLY A 35 -10.98 -11.83 1.13
C GLY A 35 -11.59 -11.22 2.41
N GLN A 36 -12.41 -10.17 2.26
CA GLN A 36 -13.02 -9.45 3.40
C GLN A 36 -11.99 -8.89 4.38
N GLY A 37 -10.86 -8.40 3.86
CA GLY A 37 -9.79 -7.86 4.71
C GLY A 37 -8.93 -8.92 5.38
N ALA A 38 -8.89 -10.13 4.85
CA ALA A 38 -8.19 -11.27 5.46
C ALA A 38 -6.75 -10.96 5.89
N LEU A 39 -6.02 -10.14 5.11
CA LEU A 39 -4.64 -9.79 5.45
C LEU A 39 -4.51 -8.93 6.69
N LEU A 40 -5.53 -8.12 7.00
CA LEU A 40 -5.60 -7.23 8.18
C LEU A 40 -6.04 -7.96 9.46
N GLY A 41 -6.32 -9.25 9.35
CA GLY A 41 -6.77 -10.09 10.45
C GLY A 41 -5.62 -10.86 11.12
N GLU A 42 -5.75 -12.17 11.13
CA GLU A 42 -4.77 -13.06 11.77
C GLU A 42 -3.36 -12.97 11.18
N PRO A 43 -3.15 -12.83 9.85
CA PRO A 43 -1.80 -12.68 9.30
C PRO A 43 -1.07 -11.44 9.85
N GLU A 44 -1.75 -10.28 9.94
CA GLU A 44 -1.17 -9.07 10.54
C GLU A 44 -0.85 -9.29 12.03
N ARG A 45 -1.80 -9.86 12.80
CA ARG A 45 -1.57 -10.11 14.24
C ARG A 45 -0.35 -10.97 14.49
N ARG A 46 -0.18 -12.06 13.73
CA ARG A 46 1.00 -12.93 13.84
C ARG A 46 2.29 -12.20 13.48
N PHE A 47 2.24 -11.39 12.43
CA PHE A 47 3.40 -10.61 12.03
C PHE A 47 3.77 -9.57 13.10
N VAL A 48 2.80 -8.83 13.64
CA VAL A 48 3.01 -7.85 14.71
C VAL A 48 3.60 -8.50 15.96
N ALA A 49 3.09 -9.67 16.36
CA ALA A 49 3.58 -10.39 17.53
C ALA A 49 5.02 -10.89 17.39
N ARG A 50 5.41 -11.27 16.17
CA ARG A 50 6.76 -11.79 15.88
C ARG A 50 7.76 -10.70 15.51
N GLY A 51 7.30 -9.66 14.83
CA GLY A 51 8.12 -8.69 14.12
C GLY A 51 8.70 -9.21 12.80
N PRO A 52 9.45 -8.38 12.08
CA PRO A 52 10.15 -8.78 10.87
C PRO A 52 11.32 -9.72 11.20
N HIS A 53 11.60 -10.70 10.32
CA HIS A 53 12.72 -11.63 10.50
C HIS A 53 14.09 -10.96 10.39
N GLN A 54 14.16 -9.86 9.69
CA GLN A 54 15.36 -9.03 9.49
C GLN A 54 14.93 -7.57 9.33
N SER A 55 15.86 -6.64 9.49
CA SER A 55 15.58 -5.23 9.23
C SER A 55 15.06 -5.03 7.80
N ALA A 56 13.91 -4.35 7.69
CA ALA A 56 13.22 -4.17 6.43
C ALA A 56 12.66 -2.76 6.29
N HIS A 57 12.41 -2.35 5.04
CA HIS A 57 11.73 -1.12 4.68
C HIS A 57 10.38 -1.44 4.04
N LEU A 58 9.33 -0.78 4.48
CA LEU A 58 8.01 -0.85 3.89
C LEU A 58 7.58 0.51 3.37
N TRP A 59 7.25 0.59 2.08
CA TRP A 59 6.53 1.71 1.48
C TRP A 59 5.08 1.33 1.28
N LEU A 60 4.17 2.09 1.89
CA LEU A 60 2.73 2.04 1.63
C LEU A 60 2.34 3.31 0.88
N LEU A 61 1.88 3.15 -0.36
CA LEU A 61 1.66 4.24 -1.29
C LEU A 61 0.24 4.19 -1.83
N LEU A 62 -0.51 5.29 -1.73
CA LEU A 62 -1.91 5.35 -2.15
C LEU A 62 -2.19 6.57 -3.02
N GLY A 63 -3.28 6.49 -3.79
CA GLY A 63 -3.91 7.65 -4.40
C GLY A 63 -4.84 8.35 -3.42
N GLY A 64 -4.71 9.68 -3.25
CA GLY A 64 -5.60 10.44 -2.36
C GLY A 64 -7.06 10.35 -2.77
N ALA A 65 -7.37 10.22 -4.07
CA ALA A 65 -8.72 10.03 -4.56
C ALA A 65 -9.31 8.66 -4.19
N GLU A 66 -8.50 7.65 -3.95
CA GLU A 66 -8.95 6.34 -3.46
C GLU A 66 -9.46 6.44 -2.02
N ARG A 67 -8.72 7.17 -1.17
CA ARG A 67 -9.08 7.39 0.22
C ARG A 67 -10.40 8.15 0.37
N ALA A 68 -10.70 9.07 -0.54
CA ALA A 68 -11.95 9.83 -0.53
C ALA A 68 -13.20 8.99 -0.87
N GLY A 69 -13.07 7.67 -1.02
CA GLY A 69 -14.18 6.77 -1.35
C GLY A 69 -14.65 6.88 -2.80
N GLN A 70 -13.89 7.57 -3.65
CA GLN A 70 -14.16 7.64 -5.08
C GLN A 70 -13.64 6.38 -5.76
N ILE A 71 -14.39 5.28 -5.56
CA ILE A 71 -14.18 4.08 -6.37
C ILE A 71 -14.45 4.48 -7.80
N ASP A 72 -13.46 4.34 -8.68
CA ASP A 72 -13.69 4.51 -10.11
C ASP A 72 -14.65 3.40 -10.61
N ALA A 73 -15.93 3.63 -10.43
CA ALA A 73 -17.03 2.78 -10.85
C ALA A 73 -17.06 2.54 -12.39
N ARG A 74 -16.17 3.21 -13.13
CA ARG A 74 -16.05 3.10 -14.59
C ARG A 74 -15.23 1.90 -15.05
N ARG A 75 -14.52 1.22 -14.17
CA ARG A 75 -13.88 -0.05 -14.52
C ARG A 75 -14.88 -1.19 -14.38
N ARG A 76 -15.60 -1.41 -15.43
CA ARG A 76 -16.41 -2.58 -15.71
C ARG A 76 -15.54 -3.84 -15.65
N LEU A 77 -15.52 -4.44 -14.50
CA LEU A 77 -15.53 -5.89 -14.47
C LEU A 77 -17.00 -6.25 -14.52
N ASP A 78 -17.40 -7.19 -15.38
CA ASP A 78 -18.76 -7.77 -15.44
C ASP A 78 -19.09 -8.57 -14.17
N CYS A 79 -18.72 -8.03 -13.04
CA CYS A 79 -18.96 -8.60 -11.72
C CYS A 79 -20.21 -7.93 -11.16
N ASP A 80 -21.06 -8.72 -10.54
CA ASP A 80 -22.19 -8.25 -9.78
C ASP A 80 -21.76 -7.11 -8.85
N ARG A 81 -22.29 -5.91 -9.10
CA ARG A 81 -21.97 -4.67 -8.36
C ARG A 81 -22.17 -4.85 -6.87
N ALA A 82 -23.13 -5.66 -6.46
CA ALA A 82 -23.40 -5.94 -5.06
C ALA A 82 -22.29 -6.82 -4.44
N ALA A 83 -21.79 -7.81 -5.17
CA ALA A 83 -20.69 -8.66 -4.73
C ALA A 83 -19.38 -7.84 -4.62
N LEU A 84 -19.12 -6.94 -5.57
CA LEU A 84 -17.97 -6.04 -5.52
C LEU A 84 -18.04 -5.09 -4.33
N LEU A 85 -19.20 -4.46 -4.09
CA LEU A 85 -19.39 -3.56 -2.95
C LEU A 85 -19.27 -4.30 -1.62
N SER A 86 -19.78 -5.53 -1.52
CA SER A 86 -19.62 -6.40 -0.33
C SER A 86 -18.15 -6.75 -0.08
N ALA A 87 -17.40 -7.06 -1.13
CA ALA A 87 -15.98 -7.35 -1.03
C ALA A 87 -15.15 -6.13 -0.59
N ILE A 88 -15.50 -4.93 -1.07
CA ILE A 88 -14.82 -3.67 -0.73
C ILE A 88 -15.11 -3.24 0.71
N GLN A 89 -16.26 -3.57 1.29
CA GLN A 89 -16.59 -3.29 2.69
C GLN A 89 -15.70 -4.02 3.70
N GLY A 90 -14.91 -5.01 3.25
CA GLY A 90 -13.95 -5.73 4.09
C GLY A 90 -12.74 -4.90 4.55
N ALA A 91 -12.51 -3.71 3.97
CA ALA A 91 -11.46 -2.79 4.43
C ALA A 91 -11.93 -1.33 4.26
N PRO A 92 -11.91 -0.52 5.34
CA PRO A 92 -12.23 0.90 5.28
C PRO A 92 -11.26 1.68 4.36
N ALA A 93 -11.70 2.84 3.88
CA ALA A 93 -10.90 3.69 2.96
C ALA A 93 -9.56 4.14 3.57
N ASP A 94 -9.45 4.18 4.88
CA ASP A 94 -8.26 4.56 5.64
C ASP A 94 -7.44 3.35 6.16
N ALA A 95 -7.83 2.12 5.79
CA ALA A 95 -7.18 0.90 6.26
C ALA A 95 -5.66 0.90 6.07
N ALA A 96 -5.18 1.38 4.92
CA ALA A 96 -3.74 1.43 4.65
C ALA A 96 -3.01 2.47 5.53
N HIS A 97 -3.65 3.60 5.84
CA HIS A 97 -3.10 4.59 6.74
C HIS A 97 -2.95 4.03 8.16
N HIS A 98 -4.00 3.40 8.67
CA HIS A 98 -4.00 2.76 9.98
C HIS A 98 -3.00 1.58 10.04
N LEU A 99 -2.92 0.79 8.96
CA LEU A 99 -1.92 -0.27 8.85
C LEU A 99 -0.50 0.30 8.95
N ALA A 100 -0.20 1.38 8.22
CA ALA A 100 1.10 2.04 8.28
C ALA A 100 1.44 2.47 9.73
N GLY A 101 0.48 3.06 10.43
CA GLY A 101 0.65 3.48 11.83
C GLY A 101 0.96 2.31 12.76
N ARG A 102 0.23 1.19 12.64
CA ARG A 102 0.49 -0.01 13.46
C ARG A 102 1.86 -0.63 13.16
N LEU A 103 2.19 -0.77 11.88
CA LEU A 103 3.46 -1.38 11.48
C LEU A 103 4.69 -0.51 11.78
N ALA A 104 4.53 0.82 11.81
CA ALA A 104 5.61 1.75 12.14
C ALA A 104 6.10 1.63 13.59
N THR A 105 5.33 0.98 14.47
CA THR A 105 5.74 0.74 15.86
C THR A 105 6.69 -0.46 16.02
N LEU A 106 6.85 -1.28 14.96
CA LEU A 106 7.62 -2.51 15.03
C LEU A 106 9.13 -2.24 14.96
N PRO A 107 9.93 -2.69 15.92
CA PRO A 107 11.39 -2.63 15.83
C PRO A 107 11.89 -3.36 14.58
N GLY A 108 12.85 -2.78 13.88
CA GLY A 108 13.44 -3.37 12.68
C GLY A 108 12.60 -3.19 11.40
N LEU A 109 11.46 -2.52 11.44
CA LEU A 109 10.65 -2.18 10.27
C LEU A 109 10.55 -0.66 10.08
N ALA A 110 11.24 -0.15 9.06
CA ALA A 110 11.12 1.27 8.67
C ALA A 110 9.93 1.44 7.73
N VAL A 111 8.85 2.08 8.20
CA VAL A 111 7.63 2.29 7.40
C VAL A 111 7.58 3.71 6.84
N ARG A 112 7.31 3.84 5.54
CA ARG A 112 7.01 5.09 4.86
C ARG A 112 5.62 5.02 4.24
N TYR A 113 4.73 5.88 4.71
CA TYR A 113 3.41 6.07 4.13
C TYR A 113 3.40 7.32 3.25
N ARG A 114 2.83 7.22 2.05
CA ARG A 114 2.69 8.35 1.14
C ARG A 114 1.38 8.29 0.37
N GLU A 115 0.66 9.40 0.37
CA GLU A 115 -0.46 9.64 -0.53
C GLU A 115 -0.02 10.51 -1.71
N PHE A 116 -0.55 10.21 -2.89
CA PHE A 116 -0.44 11.04 -4.08
C PHE A 116 -1.76 11.79 -4.25
N PRO A 117 -1.80 13.10 -3.94
CA PRO A 117 -3.03 13.89 -4.02
C PRO A 117 -3.68 13.77 -5.40
N ALA A 118 -5.01 13.66 -5.45
CA ALA A 118 -5.82 13.56 -6.67
C ALA A 118 -5.52 12.37 -7.61
N LEU A 119 -4.59 11.46 -7.28
CA LEU A 119 -4.40 10.26 -8.09
C LEU A 119 -5.41 9.18 -7.70
N HIS A 120 -6.02 8.58 -8.73
CA HIS A 120 -6.84 7.38 -8.64
C HIS A 120 -6.01 6.12 -8.75
N HIS A 121 -6.59 4.98 -8.41
CA HIS A 121 -5.97 3.67 -8.34
C HIS A 121 -4.97 3.37 -9.48
N ALA A 122 -5.41 3.50 -10.74
CA ALA A 122 -4.55 3.19 -11.89
C ALA A 122 -3.35 4.14 -12.05
N ALA A 123 -3.53 5.43 -11.70
CA ALA A 123 -2.47 6.42 -11.86
C ALA A 123 -1.36 6.26 -10.81
N VAL A 124 -1.66 5.64 -9.68
CA VAL A 124 -0.67 5.35 -8.63
C VAL A 124 0.39 4.36 -9.11
N PHE A 125 0.07 3.48 -10.05
CA PHE A 125 1.03 2.50 -10.58
C PHE A 125 2.37 3.13 -10.96
N GLN A 126 2.38 4.08 -11.90
CA GLN A 126 3.63 4.72 -12.34
C GLN A 126 4.22 5.67 -11.29
N ALA A 127 3.36 6.42 -10.58
CA ALA A 127 3.81 7.39 -9.60
C ALA A 127 4.52 6.71 -8.43
N SER A 128 3.96 5.60 -7.92
CA SER A 128 4.54 4.83 -6.83
C SER A 128 5.85 4.16 -7.20
N LEU A 129 5.93 3.53 -8.38
CA LEU A 129 7.15 2.89 -8.86
C LEU A 129 8.30 3.91 -8.96
N ARG A 130 8.04 5.07 -9.58
CA ARG A 130 9.03 6.15 -9.67
C ARG A 130 9.46 6.67 -8.30
N ALA A 131 8.54 6.78 -7.36
CA ALA A 131 8.85 7.24 -6.01
C ALA A 131 9.76 6.25 -5.29
N VAL A 132 9.43 4.97 -5.31
CA VAL A 132 10.22 3.91 -4.66
C VAL A 132 11.60 3.79 -5.28
N LEU A 133 11.71 3.81 -6.62
CA LEU A 133 13.01 3.74 -7.29
C LEU A 133 13.92 4.92 -6.93
N ARG A 134 13.36 6.13 -6.79
CA ARG A 134 14.12 7.30 -6.32
C ARG A 134 14.58 7.14 -4.88
N ASP A 135 13.69 6.70 -4.00
CA ASP A 135 14.03 6.47 -2.58
C ASP A 135 15.14 5.44 -2.43
N VAL A 136 15.04 4.32 -3.15
CA VAL A 136 16.05 3.25 -3.12
C VAL A 136 17.39 3.73 -3.73
N ALA A 137 17.35 4.56 -4.78
CA ALA A 137 18.53 5.12 -5.40
C ALA A 137 19.14 6.32 -4.63
N GLY A 138 18.54 6.73 -3.52
CA GLY A 138 18.98 7.92 -2.76
C GLY A 138 18.83 9.23 -3.51
N LEU A 139 17.96 9.30 -4.54
CA LEU A 139 17.78 10.49 -5.37
C LEU A 139 16.85 11.49 -4.69
N PRO A 140 17.20 12.81 -4.69
CA PRO A 140 16.36 13.82 -4.06
C PRO A 140 15.01 13.94 -4.76
N VAL A 141 13.97 14.19 -3.95
CA VAL A 141 12.64 14.55 -4.47
C VAL A 141 12.81 15.89 -5.21
N ARG A 142 12.60 15.91 -6.52
CA ARG A 142 12.53 17.19 -7.28
C ARG A 142 11.34 17.99 -6.72
N GLY A 143 11.62 18.94 -5.84
CA GLY A 143 10.67 19.96 -5.45
C GLY A 143 10.21 20.68 -6.71
N ARG A 144 8.89 20.88 -6.89
CA ARG A 144 8.39 21.88 -7.83
C ARG A 144 9.00 23.21 -7.37
N HIS A 145 9.90 23.77 -8.16
CA HIS A 145 10.33 25.15 -7.98
C HIS A 145 9.08 26.02 -8.10
N GLY A 146 8.59 26.50 -6.96
CA GLY A 146 7.66 27.62 -6.95
C GLY A 146 8.32 28.75 -7.71
N ARG A 147 7.73 29.21 -8.82
CA ARG A 147 8.08 30.48 -9.43
C ARG A 147 7.89 31.54 -8.35
N ARG A 148 8.98 32.14 -7.92
CA ARG A 148 8.91 33.43 -7.25
C ARG A 148 8.50 34.45 -8.31
N VAL A 149 7.38 35.07 -8.12
CA VAL A 149 7.00 36.34 -8.75
C VAL A 149 7.65 37.44 -7.95
#